data_ee16685a9b35105ce0615871f6666dee
#
_entry.id   ee16685a9b35105ce0615871f6666dee
#
_cell.length_a   1.000
_cell.length_b   1.000
_cell.length_c   1.000
_cell.angle_alpha   90.00
_cell.angle_beta   90.00
_cell.angle_gamma   90.00
#
_symmetry.space_group_name_H-M   'P 1'
#
loop_
_entity.id
_entity.type
_entity.pdbx_description
1 polymer ?
#
loop_
_entity_poly.entity_id
_entity_poly.type
_entity_poly.pdbx_seq_one_letter_code
_entity_poly.pdbx_strand_id
1 'polypeptide(L)'
;MTNGENTAFVPIREYLTNRGFPGYMGYNSDSEVFAHILHFTHRQLKYPLTYYKDIITPLKDEEIRERPDGKAVSLLKKSLRPLCIDGPNMVIGFIPDGTIFMVQDSKKLRPGVVGGAKGKYALMSEMCGLDRAIPQRDRSADIFPSKYDMAMVTPDAQEVQVWNQLHG
;
A
#
# COMPACT_ATOMS: atom_id res chain seq x y z
N MET A 1 -2.51 9.05 2.22
CA MET A 1 -3.97 9.20 1.99
C MET A 1 -4.60 7.82 1.90
N THR A 2 -5.76 7.65 2.47
CA THR A 2 -6.54 6.40 2.35
C THR A 2 -7.94 6.71 1.86
N ASN A 3 -8.53 5.77 1.14
CA ASN A 3 -9.96 5.71 0.87
C ASN A 3 -10.47 4.40 1.47
N GLY A 4 -11.16 4.47 2.60
CA GLY A 4 -11.66 3.28 3.29
C GLY A 4 -11.68 3.42 4.80
N GLU A 5 -11.79 2.29 5.46
CA GLU A 5 -11.88 2.18 6.92
C GLU A 5 -10.92 1.09 7.42
N ASN A 6 -10.43 1.28 8.65
CA ASN A 6 -9.65 0.27 9.36
C ASN A 6 -10.27 0.04 10.74
N THR A 7 -10.97 -1.06 10.90
CA THR A 7 -11.63 -1.42 12.16
C THR A 7 -10.64 -1.83 13.26
N ALA A 8 -9.41 -2.19 12.88
CA ALA A 8 -8.36 -2.64 13.80
C ALA A 8 -7.37 -1.51 14.18
N PHE A 9 -7.72 -0.22 14.00
CA PHE A 9 -6.74 0.86 14.21
C PHE A 9 -6.29 0.98 15.67
N VAL A 10 -7.16 0.73 16.66
CA VAL A 10 -6.81 0.80 18.09
C VAL A 10 -5.77 -0.26 18.46
N PRO A 11 -5.96 -1.56 18.18
CA PRO A 11 -4.94 -2.58 18.42
C PRO A 11 -3.61 -2.30 17.72
N ILE A 12 -3.63 -1.77 16.50
CA ILE A 12 -2.42 -1.43 15.76
C ILE A 12 -1.68 -0.29 16.46
N ARG A 13 -2.41 0.75 16.88
CA ARG A 13 -1.86 1.87 17.64
C ARG A 13 -1.17 1.38 18.92
N GLU A 14 -1.85 0.55 19.71
CA GLU A 14 -1.31 -0.01 20.94
C GLU A 14 -0.06 -0.86 20.67
N TYR A 15 -0.10 -1.69 19.64
CA TYR A 15 1.05 -2.49 19.24
C TYR A 15 2.29 -1.63 18.94
N LEU A 16 2.13 -0.55 18.18
CA LEU A 16 3.22 0.37 17.82
C LEU A 16 3.69 1.18 19.05
N THR A 17 2.77 1.69 19.84
CA THR A 17 3.09 2.48 21.06
C THR A 17 3.89 1.64 22.06
N ASN A 18 3.49 0.39 22.30
CA ASN A 18 4.17 -0.52 23.21
C ASN A 18 5.59 -0.90 22.75
N ARG A 19 5.93 -0.64 21.50
CA ARG A 19 7.28 -0.80 20.93
C ARG A 19 8.08 0.49 20.92
N GLY A 20 7.61 1.52 21.61
CA GLY A 20 8.28 2.81 21.67
C GLY A 20 8.29 3.54 20.34
N PHE A 21 7.29 3.27 19.46
CA PHE A 21 7.20 3.98 18.18
C PHE A 21 6.92 5.48 18.46
N PRO A 22 7.88 6.37 18.19
CA PRO A 22 7.67 7.79 18.37
C PRO A 22 6.83 8.31 17.20
N GLY A 23 5.83 9.09 17.46
CA GLY A 23 5.17 9.82 16.40
C GLY A 23 3.69 9.56 16.22
N TYR A 24 3.10 8.72 17.08
CA TYR A 24 1.64 8.66 17.12
C TYR A 24 1.14 9.94 17.81
N MET A 25 0.60 10.86 17.02
CA MET A 25 0.18 12.20 17.48
C MET A 25 -1.14 12.20 18.28
N GLY A 26 -1.75 11.02 18.44
CA GLY A 26 -2.98 10.90 19.23
C GLY A 26 -4.25 11.33 18.49
N TYR A 27 -4.18 11.61 17.21
CA TYR A 27 -5.38 11.81 16.41
C TYR A 27 -6.14 10.50 16.29
N ASN A 28 -7.45 10.52 16.48
CA ASN A 28 -8.31 9.35 16.37
C ASN A 28 -8.68 9.07 14.90
N SER A 29 -7.71 9.15 14.01
CA SER A 29 -7.89 8.79 12.61
C SER A 29 -7.38 7.38 12.35
N ASP A 30 -8.24 6.51 11.85
CA ASP A 30 -7.88 5.17 11.40
C ASP A 30 -6.86 5.20 10.25
N SER A 31 -6.86 6.26 9.46
CA SER A 31 -5.92 6.47 8.35
C SER A 31 -4.48 6.70 8.80
N GLU A 32 -4.26 7.24 10.00
CA GLU A 32 -2.91 7.54 10.50
C GLU A 32 -2.07 6.27 10.69
N VAL A 33 -2.68 5.15 11.05
CA VAL A 33 -1.96 3.89 11.28
C VAL A 33 -1.24 3.39 10.03
N PHE A 34 -1.75 3.67 8.83
CA PHE A 34 -1.10 3.29 7.57
C PHE A 34 0.27 3.95 7.41
N ALA A 35 0.36 5.24 7.75
CA ALA A 35 1.63 5.96 7.70
C ALA A 35 2.61 5.45 8.77
N HIS A 36 2.11 5.12 9.96
CA HIS A 36 2.94 4.58 11.04
C HIS A 36 3.45 3.17 10.73
N ILE A 37 2.62 2.30 10.17
CA ILE A 37 3.05 0.97 9.71
C ILE A 37 4.12 1.12 8.63
N LEU A 38 3.91 2.00 7.64
CA LEU A 38 4.90 2.26 6.59
C LEU A 38 6.23 2.75 7.18
N HIS A 39 6.20 3.72 8.09
CA HIS A 39 7.39 4.22 8.75
C HIS A 39 8.11 3.10 9.52
N PHE A 40 7.37 2.33 10.32
CA PHE A 40 7.93 1.23 11.11
C PHE A 40 8.59 0.18 10.22
N THR A 41 7.88 -0.30 9.20
CA THR A 41 8.35 -1.41 8.36
C THR A 41 9.41 -0.99 7.35
N HIS A 42 9.18 0.09 6.61
CA HIS A 42 10.08 0.53 5.56
C HIS A 42 11.25 1.38 6.09
N ARG A 43 10.98 2.34 7.01
CA ARG A 43 12.03 3.25 7.48
C ARG A 43 12.86 2.68 8.62
N GLN A 44 12.23 2.06 9.62
CA GLN A 44 12.93 1.52 10.79
C GLN A 44 13.47 0.10 10.55
N LEU A 45 12.63 -0.82 10.09
CA LEU A 45 13.03 -2.21 9.83
C LEU A 45 13.77 -2.39 8.48
N LYS A 46 13.78 -1.36 7.62
CA LYS A 46 14.46 -1.37 6.32
C LYS A 46 13.93 -2.44 5.36
N TYR A 47 12.68 -2.84 5.50
CA TYR A 47 12.07 -3.77 4.57
C TYR A 47 11.79 -3.11 3.20
N PRO A 48 11.90 -3.87 2.09
CA PRO A 48 11.44 -3.43 0.79
C PRO A 48 10.00 -2.89 0.85
N LEU A 49 9.70 -1.87 0.05
CA LEU A 49 8.38 -1.25 0.03
C LEU A 49 7.26 -2.26 -0.30
N THR A 50 7.55 -3.26 -1.13
CA THR A 50 6.60 -4.33 -1.49
C THR A 50 6.12 -5.13 -0.27
N TYR A 51 6.98 -5.34 0.73
CA TYR A 51 6.60 -6.02 1.97
C TYR A 51 5.62 -5.21 2.82
N TYR A 52 5.50 -3.91 2.61
CA TYR A 52 4.44 -3.12 3.23
C TYR A 52 3.06 -3.66 2.86
N LYS A 53 2.83 -3.95 1.57
CA LYS A 53 1.58 -4.59 1.13
C LYS A 53 1.40 -5.98 1.76
N ASP A 54 2.44 -6.80 1.79
CA ASP A 54 2.38 -8.13 2.43
C ASP A 54 1.99 -8.05 3.91
N ILE A 55 2.46 -7.04 4.61
CA ILE A 55 2.16 -6.85 6.04
C ILE A 55 0.72 -6.42 6.25
N ILE A 56 0.26 -5.41 5.53
CA ILE A 56 -1.06 -4.81 5.77
C ILE A 56 -2.21 -5.60 5.13
N THR A 57 -1.95 -6.40 4.10
CA THR A 57 -3.00 -7.11 3.34
C THR A 57 -2.95 -8.60 3.62
N PRO A 58 -4.08 -9.24 3.99
CA PRO A 58 -4.11 -10.69 4.18
C PRO A 58 -3.85 -11.44 2.86
N LEU A 59 -3.19 -12.58 2.98
CA LEU A 59 -2.98 -13.58 1.95
C LEU A 59 -3.31 -14.96 2.53
N LYS A 60 -3.79 -15.88 1.71
CA LYS A 60 -4.03 -17.27 2.12
C LYS A 60 -2.71 -18.03 2.24
N ASP A 61 -2.68 -19.01 3.13
CA ASP A 61 -1.47 -19.82 3.34
C ASP A 61 -1.03 -20.58 2.08
N GLU A 62 -1.98 -21.00 1.23
CA GLU A 62 -1.68 -21.63 -0.06
C GLU A 62 -0.97 -20.64 -0.98
N GLU A 63 -1.50 -19.42 -1.12
CA GLU A 63 -0.93 -18.35 -1.95
C GLU A 63 0.49 -17.97 -1.49
N ILE A 64 0.73 -17.96 -0.17
CA ILE A 64 2.07 -17.70 0.39
C ILE A 64 3.05 -18.84 0.05
N ARG A 65 2.59 -20.10 0.13
CA ARG A 65 3.47 -21.25 -0.14
C ARG A 65 3.94 -21.35 -1.58
N GLU A 66 3.14 -20.87 -2.52
CA GLU A 66 3.46 -20.89 -3.95
C GLU A 66 4.48 -19.80 -4.36
N ARG A 67 4.73 -18.81 -3.51
CA ARG A 67 5.70 -17.74 -3.79
C ARG A 67 7.14 -18.21 -3.63
N PRO A 68 8.08 -17.68 -4.45
CA PRO A 68 9.51 -17.97 -4.29
C PRO A 68 10.06 -17.61 -2.90
N ASP A 69 9.57 -16.51 -2.32
CA ASP A 69 9.93 -16.00 -1.01
C ASP A 69 8.96 -16.41 0.11
N GLY A 70 8.09 -17.39 -0.14
CA GLY A 70 6.96 -17.75 0.73
C GLY A 70 7.34 -18.05 2.19
N LYS A 71 8.51 -18.65 2.43
CA LYS A 71 9.01 -18.86 3.80
C LYS A 71 9.26 -17.54 4.53
N ALA A 72 9.90 -16.58 3.87
CA ALA A 72 10.19 -15.27 4.44
C ALA A 72 8.88 -14.48 4.70
N VAL A 73 7.96 -14.49 3.73
CA VAL A 73 6.65 -13.84 3.87
C VAL A 73 5.82 -14.48 4.99
N SER A 74 5.83 -15.81 5.14
CA SER A 74 5.15 -16.49 6.23
C SER A 74 5.68 -16.04 7.60
N LEU A 75 7.00 -15.95 7.76
CA LEU A 75 7.62 -15.46 9.00
C LEU A 75 7.29 -13.99 9.25
N LEU A 76 7.37 -13.17 8.21
CA LEU A 76 7.03 -11.75 8.26
C LEU A 76 5.58 -11.55 8.75
N LYS A 77 4.63 -12.23 8.13
CA LYS A 77 3.20 -12.14 8.48
C LYS A 77 2.92 -12.66 9.90
N LYS A 78 3.59 -13.71 10.35
CA LYS A 78 3.47 -14.20 11.74
C LYS A 78 4.02 -13.19 12.74
N SER A 79 5.19 -12.61 12.48
CA SER A 79 5.87 -11.67 13.39
C SER A 79 5.13 -10.32 13.47
N LEU A 80 4.53 -9.87 12.36
CA LEU A 80 3.87 -8.58 12.25
C LEU A 80 2.35 -8.70 12.09
N ARG A 81 1.78 -9.84 12.48
CA ARG A 81 0.33 -10.09 12.37
C ARG A 81 -0.55 -8.97 12.94
N PRO A 82 -0.21 -8.33 14.07
CA PRO A 82 -1.01 -7.22 14.59
C PRO A 82 -1.10 -6.00 13.67
N LEU A 83 -0.24 -5.89 12.66
CA LEU A 83 -0.25 -4.79 11.69
C LEU A 83 -1.10 -5.07 10.44
N CYS A 84 -1.72 -6.25 10.37
CA CYS A 84 -2.64 -6.57 9.29
C CYS A 84 -3.90 -5.71 9.40
N ILE A 85 -4.25 -5.04 8.31
CA ILE A 85 -5.41 -4.14 8.26
C ILE A 85 -6.69 -4.96 8.05
N ASP A 86 -7.69 -4.65 8.84
CA ASP A 86 -9.05 -5.16 8.66
C ASP A 86 -9.96 -4.02 8.20
N GLY A 87 -10.62 -4.24 7.07
CA GLY A 87 -11.54 -3.29 6.46
C GLY A 87 -11.21 -2.98 5.00
N PRO A 88 -12.18 -2.39 4.27
CA PRO A 88 -11.99 -1.99 2.89
C PRO A 88 -11.10 -0.76 2.81
N ASN A 89 -10.03 -0.84 2.06
CA ASN A 89 -9.13 0.31 1.91
C ASN A 89 -8.39 0.33 0.56
N MET A 90 -8.09 1.53 0.12
CA MET A 90 -7.11 1.83 -0.90
C MET A 90 -6.15 2.88 -0.32
N VAL A 91 -4.88 2.61 -0.36
CA VAL A 91 -3.83 3.46 0.22
C VAL A 91 -3.00 4.07 -0.89
N ILE A 92 -2.86 5.39 -0.88
CA ILE A 92 -1.86 6.11 -1.67
C ILE A 92 -0.81 6.65 -0.72
N GLY A 93 0.44 6.30 -0.96
CA GLY A 93 1.58 6.70 -0.15
C GLY A 93 2.66 7.40 -0.97
N PHE A 94 3.55 8.05 -0.22
CA PHE A 94 4.73 8.71 -0.72
C PHE A 94 5.87 8.42 0.24
N ILE A 95 7.06 8.09 -0.28
CA ILE A 95 8.25 7.87 0.53
C ILE A 95 9.34 8.90 0.18
N PRO A 96 10.33 9.12 1.08
CA PRO A 96 11.27 10.22 0.96
C PRO A 96 12.17 10.21 -0.29
N ASP A 97 12.34 9.08 -0.96
CA ASP A 97 13.06 8.98 -2.23
C ASP A 97 12.28 9.53 -3.44
N GLY A 98 11.04 9.97 -3.21
CA GLY A 98 10.15 10.50 -4.23
C GLY A 98 9.22 9.46 -4.85
N THR A 99 9.31 8.19 -4.46
CA THR A 99 8.41 7.14 -4.95
C THR A 99 6.99 7.37 -4.41
N ILE A 100 6.02 7.39 -5.31
CA ILE A 100 4.60 7.33 -4.98
C ILE A 100 4.07 5.92 -5.26
N PHE A 101 3.13 5.46 -4.43
CA PHE A 101 2.60 4.11 -4.58
C PHE A 101 1.11 4.01 -4.22
N MET A 102 0.47 2.98 -4.75
CA MET A 102 -0.92 2.63 -4.44
C MET A 102 -1.01 1.15 -4.05
N VAL A 103 -1.70 0.88 -2.95
CA VAL A 103 -2.01 -0.48 -2.49
C VAL A 103 -3.52 -0.66 -2.41
N GLN A 104 -4.00 -1.78 -2.94
CA GLN A 104 -5.39 -2.21 -2.82
C GLN A 104 -5.56 -3.19 -1.65
N ASP A 105 -6.75 -3.20 -1.03
CA ASP A 105 -7.12 -4.22 -0.06
C ASP A 105 -7.36 -5.58 -0.73
N SER A 106 -7.45 -6.64 0.08
CA SER A 106 -7.61 -8.03 -0.39
C SER A 106 -8.91 -8.31 -1.14
N LYS A 107 -9.89 -7.41 -1.08
CA LYS A 107 -11.19 -7.54 -1.75
C LYS A 107 -11.40 -6.52 -2.86
N LYS A 108 -10.52 -5.52 -2.96
CA LYS A 108 -10.64 -4.38 -3.89
C LYS A 108 -12.01 -3.71 -3.81
N LEU A 109 -12.46 -3.41 -2.59
CA LEU A 109 -13.75 -2.77 -2.36
C LEU A 109 -13.72 -1.25 -2.58
N ARG A 110 -12.53 -0.66 -2.56
CA ARG A 110 -12.34 0.76 -2.85
C ARG A 110 -11.65 0.94 -4.20
N PRO A 111 -12.11 1.89 -5.02
CA PRO A 111 -11.52 2.10 -6.34
C PRO A 111 -10.12 2.72 -6.24
N GLY A 112 -9.34 2.48 -7.28
CA GLY A 112 -8.03 3.09 -7.46
C GLY A 112 -7.61 2.99 -8.92
N VAL A 113 -7.02 4.05 -9.42
CA VAL A 113 -6.52 4.16 -10.79
C VAL A 113 -5.19 4.89 -10.81
N VAL A 114 -4.30 4.44 -11.65
CA VAL A 114 -3.00 5.07 -11.93
C VAL A 114 -2.94 5.37 -13.42
N GLY A 115 -2.59 6.59 -13.76
CA GLY A 115 -2.41 6.97 -15.14
C GLY A 115 -1.42 8.10 -15.29
N GLY A 116 -0.93 8.27 -16.50
CA GLY A 116 0.08 9.27 -16.76
C GLY A 116 0.41 9.48 -18.22
N ALA A 117 1.22 10.48 -18.46
CA ALA A 117 1.77 10.80 -19.76
C ALA A 117 3.09 11.56 -19.62
N LYS A 118 4.08 11.22 -20.46
CA LYS A 118 5.34 11.99 -20.59
C LYS A 118 6.06 12.24 -19.25
N GLY A 119 6.20 11.21 -18.43
CA GLY A 119 6.88 11.30 -17.12
C GLY A 119 6.05 11.99 -16.02
N LYS A 120 4.78 12.30 -16.26
CA LYS A 120 3.85 12.81 -15.25
C LYS A 120 2.82 11.72 -14.95
N TYR A 121 2.76 11.30 -13.71
CA TYR A 121 1.84 10.24 -13.25
C TYR A 121 1.01 10.74 -12.07
N ALA A 122 -0.21 10.22 -11.97
CA ALA A 122 -1.06 10.46 -10.82
C ALA A 122 -1.75 9.18 -10.38
N LEU A 123 -1.92 9.04 -9.07
CA LEU A 123 -2.63 7.96 -8.39
C LEU A 123 -3.89 8.57 -7.77
N MET A 124 -5.04 8.06 -8.15
CA MET A 124 -6.33 8.62 -7.73
C MET A 124 -7.29 7.51 -7.27
N SER A 125 -8.21 7.87 -6.38
CA SER A 125 -9.33 6.99 -6.05
C SER A 125 -10.40 6.98 -7.13
N GLU A 126 -10.48 8.04 -7.94
CA GLU A 126 -11.54 8.24 -8.92
C GLU A 126 -10.98 8.68 -10.29
N MET A 127 -11.57 8.13 -11.36
CA MET A 127 -11.21 8.50 -12.75
C MET A 127 -11.36 9.99 -13.05
N CYS A 128 -12.39 10.63 -12.52
CA CYS A 128 -12.62 12.06 -12.75
C CYS A 128 -11.47 12.93 -12.22
N GLY A 129 -10.85 12.52 -11.09
CA GLY A 129 -9.65 13.17 -10.57
C GLY A 129 -8.47 13.04 -11.53
N LEU A 130 -8.26 11.85 -12.07
CA LEU A 130 -7.20 11.60 -13.04
C LEU A 130 -7.43 12.33 -14.37
N ASP A 131 -8.67 12.37 -14.84
CA ASP A 131 -9.08 13.14 -16.03
C ASP A 131 -8.78 14.63 -15.90
N ARG A 132 -8.94 15.16 -14.69
CA ARG A 132 -8.66 16.57 -14.41
C ARG A 132 -7.17 16.84 -14.24
N ALA A 133 -6.44 15.92 -13.61
CA ALA A 133 -5.01 16.08 -13.34
C ALA A 133 -4.15 15.93 -14.61
N ILE A 134 -4.47 14.96 -15.47
CA ILE A 134 -3.71 14.66 -16.69
C ILE A 134 -4.68 14.42 -17.86
N PRO A 135 -5.30 15.49 -18.39
CA PRO A 135 -6.33 15.35 -19.42
C PRO A 135 -5.81 14.83 -20.77
N GLN A 136 -4.51 14.98 -21.05
CA GLN A 136 -3.92 14.56 -22.33
C GLN A 136 -3.36 13.13 -22.32
N ARG A 137 -3.57 12.34 -21.23
CA ARG A 137 -3.10 10.97 -21.18
C ARG A 137 -3.91 10.07 -22.11
N ASP A 138 -3.33 8.95 -22.50
CA ASP A 138 -4.06 7.86 -23.11
C ASP A 138 -4.82 7.08 -22.01
N ARG A 139 -6.15 7.21 -22.00
CA ARG A 139 -7.00 6.50 -21.04
C ARG A 139 -6.95 4.99 -21.18
N SER A 140 -6.62 4.46 -22.37
CA SER A 140 -6.50 3.02 -22.57
C SER A 140 -5.27 2.43 -21.87
N ALA A 141 -4.30 3.28 -21.54
CA ALA A 141 -3.11 2.92 -20.77
C ALA A 141 -3.29 3.09 -19.26
N ASP A 142 -4.45 3.55 -18.79
CA ASP A 142 -4.71 3.65 -17.34
C ASP A 142 -4.71 2.27 -16.68
N ILE A 143 -4.03 2.18 -15.54
CA ILE A 143 -3.88 0.95 -14.77
C ILE A 143 -4.86 0.96 -13.61
N PHE A 144 -5.63 -0.12 -13.48
CA PHE A 144 -6.54 -0.37 -12.36
C PHE A 144 -5.97 -1.53 -11.52
N PRO A 145 -5.14 -1.24 -10.51
CA PRO A 145 -4.48 -2.29 -9.75
C PRO A 145 -5.47 -3.29 -9.18
N SER A 146 -5.16 -4.58 -9.30
CA SER A 146 -5.98 -5.66 -8.72
C SER A 146 -5.82 -5.71 -7.20
N LYS A 147 -6.58 -6.58 -6.55
CA LYS A 147 -6.47 -6.83 -5.10
C LYS A 147 -5.07 -7.32 -4.66
N TYR A 148 -4.31 -7.90 -5.59
CA TYR A 148 -2.95 -8.38 -5.32
C TYR A 148 -1.87 -7.38 -5.72
N ASP A 149 -2.24 -6.31 -6.42
CA ASP A 149 -1.26 -5.40 -6.98
C ASP A 149 -0.88 -4.27 -6.01
N MET A 150 0.35 -3.84 -6.18
CA MET A 150 0.88 -2.57 -5.70
C MET A 150 1.45 -1.83 -6.90
N ALA A 151 0.86 -0.69 -7.22
CA ALA A 151 1.40 0.17 -8.27
C ALA A 151 2.39 1.17 -7.66
N MET A 152 3.52 1.36 -8.33
CA MET A 152 4.60 2.26 -7.89
C MET A 152 5.10 3.10 -9.05
N VAL A 153 5.43 4.35 -8.75
CA VAL A 153 6.06 5.28 -9.68
C VAL A 153 7.24 5.94 -8.97
N THR A 154 8.44 5.67 -9.44
CA THR A 154 9.66 6.33 -8.96
C THR A 154 9.84 7.69 -9.63
N PRO A 155 10.65 8.62 -9.09
CA PRO A 155 10.85 9.95 -9.69
C PRO A 155 11.30 9.92 -11.15
N ASP A 156 12.14 8.94 -11.51
CA ASP A 156 12.71 8.80 -12.85
C ASP A 156 11.94 7.78 -13.72
N ALA A 157 10.76 7.32 -13.24
CA ALA A 157 10.00 6.30 -13.94
C ALA A 157 9.49 6.81 -15.29
N GLN A 158 9.68 5.99 -16.32
CA GLN A 158 9.06 6.18 -17.65
C GLN A 158 7.71 5.48 -17.73
N GLU A 159 7.45 4.56 -16.79
CA GLU A 159 6.23 3.75 -16.71
C GLU A 159 5.87 3.44 -15.26
N VAL A 160 4.64 3.02 -15.05
CA VAL A 160 4.16 2.54 -13.75
C VAL A 160 4.64 1.11 -13.54
N GLN A 161 5.32 0.86 -12.43
CA GLN A 161 5.68 -0.48 -12.01
C GLN A 161 4.51 -1.11 -11.25
N VAL A 162 4.10 -2.29 -11.67
CA VAL A 162 3.06 -3.06 -10.98
C VAL A 162 3.69 -4.31 -10.40
N TRP A 163 3.80 -4.35 -9.08
CA TRP A 163 4.22 -5.55 -8.36
C TRP A 163 2.99 -6.34 -7.92
N ASN A 164 3.04 -7.66 -8.09
CA ASN A 164 1.93 -8.53 -7.75
C ASN A 164 2.27 -9.42 -6.56
N GLN A 165 1.43 -9.37 -5.54
CA GLN A 165 1.60 -10.08 -4.27
C GLN A 165 1.66 -11.61 -4.40
N LEU A 166 1.16 -12.20 -5.49
CA LEU A 166 1.21 -13.65 -5.70
C LEU A 166 2.56 -14.13 -6.25
N HIS A 167 3.32 -13.23 -6.85
CA HIS A 167 4.56 -13.60 -7.55
C HIS A 167 5.83 -13.16 -6.81
N GLY A 168 5.71 -12.26 -5.84
CA GLY A 168 6.84 -11.77 -5.04
C GLY A 168 7.67 -10.67 -5.69
#